data_3ed5d6635ec3a1d2506674ee079b0439
#
_entry.id   3ed5d6635ec3a1d2506674ee079b0439
#
_cell.length_a   1.000
_cell.length_b   1.000
_cell.length_c   1.000
_cell.angle_alpha   90.00
_cell.angle_beta   90.00
_cell.angle_gamma   90.00
#
_symmetry.space_group_name_H-M   'P 1'
#
loop_
_entity.id
_entity.type
_entity.pdbx_description
1 polymer ?
#
loop_
_entity_poly.entity_id
_entity_poly.type
_entity_poly.pdbx_seq_one_letter_code
_entity_poly.pdbx_strand_id
1 'polypeptide(L)'
;MQSYGDESRPLAALSLPSRIVIGTAACAIAVVVAMHLAMMFLHVAPSNTLSKQQGALISDYVYPEYEQNWKLFAPNPLQQNSDVQVRAQLRTEDGAARTTGWTDLTARDGRAILHNPLPSHTQQNQLRRGWELFLNTHNAQNRPVGLRGELSERYIRRIVLFRMEDEWTRSGGRIEQIQVRSQTTAVRPPPWSSEKFSDKPVFRVLPWWQVTANDLPEGANNQ
;
A
#
# COMPACT_ATOMS: atom_id res chain seq x y z
N MET A 1 38.09 -39.82 35.78
CA MET A 1 37.90 -38.39 35.46
C MET A 1 39.01 -37.99 34.50
N GLN A 2 38.82 -38.21 33.18
CA GLN A 2 39.82 -37.88 32.16
C GLN A 2 39.59 -36.48 31.68
N SER A 3 40.54 -35.62 31.96
CA SER A 3 40.64 -34.27 31.45
C SER A 3 40.96 -34.34 29.95
N TYR A 4 39.95 -33.97 29.10
CA TYR A 4 40.21 -33.68 27.70
C TYR A 4 40.90 -32.30 27.64
N GLY A 5 42.22 -32.33 27.55
CA GLY A 5 43.01 -31.14 27.21
C GLY A 5 42.72 -30.75 25.75
N ASP A 6 42.07 -29.64 25.58
CA ASP A 6 41.93 -28.92 24.29
C ASP A 6 43.29 -28.42 23.89
N GLU A 7 44.06 -29.23 23.16
CA GLU A 7 45.34 -28.80 22.52
C GLU A 7 44.98 -27.96 21.26
N SER A 8 44.61 -26.71 21.44
CA SER A 8 44.66 -25.71 20.39
C SER A 8 46.13 -25.49 19.97
N ARG A 9 46.56 -26.27 18.96
CA ARG A 9 47.93 -26.05 18.40
C ARG A 9 48.02 -24.65 17.85
N PRO A 10 48.92 -23.79 18.34
CA PRO A 10 49.04 -22.43 17.87
C PRO A 10 49.42 -22.45 16.38
N LEU A 11 48.81 -21.52 15.59
CA LEU A 11 49.11 -21.35 14.15
C LEU A 11 50.62 -21.33 13.85
N ALA A 12 51.44 -20.90 14.82
CA ALA A 12 52.91 -20.94 14.78
C ALA A 12 53.52 -22.34 14.69
N ALA A 13 52.78 -23.41 15.03
CA ALA A 13 53.27 -24.81 14.93
C ALA A 13 53.07 -25.43 13.54
N LEU A 14 52.38 -24.73 12.62
CA LEU A 14 52.14 -25.18 11.25
C LEU A 14 53.38 -24.93 10.37
N SER A 15 53.57 -25.78 9.36
CA SER A 15 54.62 -25.59 8.34
C SER A 15 54.37 -24.30 7.55
N LEU A 16 55.47 -23.75 7.02
CA LEU A 16 55.42 -22.49 6.23
C LEU A 16 54.39 -22.56 5.07
N PRO A 17 54.31 -23.66 4.29
CA PRO A 17 53.29 -23.81 3.23
C PRO A 17 51.87 -23.76 3.77
N SER A 18 51.60 -24.42 4.91
CA SER A 18 50.25 -24.41 5.53
C SER A 18 49.83 -23.01 6.00
N ARG A 19 50.77 -22.22 6.54
CA ARG A 19 50.50 -20.82 6.93
C ARG A 19 50.18 -19.96 5.72
N ILE A 20 50.90 -20.14 4.60
CA ILE A 20 50.66 -19.41 3.36
C ILE A 20 49.24 -19.76 2.83
N VAL A 21 48.90 -21.03 2.79
CA VAL A 21 47.57 -21.49 2.34
C VAL A 21 46.46 -20.90 3.22
N ILE A 22 46.58 -20.99 4.54
CA ILE A 22 45.60 -20.44 5.48
C ILE A 22 45.49 -18.91 5.32
N GLY A 23 46.62 -18.21 5.23
CA GLY A 23 46.64 -16.76 5.03
C GLY A 23 45.97 -16.34 3.73
N THR A 24 46.27 -17.04 2.63
CA THR A 24 45.65 -16.78 1.31
C THR A 24 44.15 -17.05 1.35
N ALA A 25 43.72 -18.16 1.97
CA ALA A 25 42.30 -18.50 2.13
C ALA A 25 41.59 -17.44 2.99
N ALA A 26 42.17 -17.02 4.09
CA ALA A 26 41.62 -15.97 4.95
C ALA A 26 41.46 -14.64 4.20
N CYS A 27 42.49 -14.24 3.42
CA CYS A 27 42.40 -13.05 2.58
C CYS A 27 41.32 -13.16 1.52
N ALA A 28 41.19 -14.31 0.84
CA ALA A 28 40.15 -14.54 -0.16
C ALA A 28 38.73 -14.46 0.45
N ILE A 29 38.54 -15.07 1.61
CA ILE A 29 37.26 -15.01 2.35
C ILE A 29 36.98 -13.54 2.74
N ALA A 30 37.93 -12.81 3.26
CA ALA A 30 37.73 -11.41 3.64
C ALA A 30 37.34 -10.53 2.45
N VAL A 31 37.94 -10.75 1.26
CA VAL A 31 37.54 -10.05 0.03
C VAL A 31 36.10 -10.38 -0.38
N VAL A 32 35.72 -11.66 -0.35
CA VAL A 32 34.35 -12.08 -0.69
C VAL A 32 33.33 -11.49 0.27
N VAL A 33 33.60 -11.51 1.58
CA VAL A 33 32.74 -10.90 2.60
C VAL A 33 32.63 -9.39 2.38
N ALA A 34 33.74 -8.69 2.14
CA ALA A 34 33.73 -7.24 1.89
C ALA A 34 32.88 -6.90 0.63
N MET A 35 33.04 -7.69 -0.44
CA MET A 35 32.24 -7.50 -1.67
C MET A 35 30.75 -7.76 -1.42
N HIS A 36 30.42 -8.82 -0.69
CA HIS A 36 29.02 -9.12 -0.33
C HIS A 36 28.39 -7.98 0.46
N LEU A 37 29.06 -7.51 1.51
CA LEU A 37 28.59 -6.39 2.32
C LEU A 37 28.43 -5.11 1.50
N ALA A 38 29.34 -4.83 0.57
CA ALA A 38 29.26 -3.68 -0.32
C ALA A 38 28.04 -3.77 -1.26
N MET A 39 27.77 -4.95 -1.86
CA MET A 39 26.60 -5.16 -2.73
C MET A 39 25.29 -5.01 -1.95
N MET A 40 25.21 -5.61 -0.75
CA MET A 40 24.04 -5.49 0.12
C MET A 40 23.80 -4.06 0.57
N PHE A 41 24.86 -3.34 0.94
CA PHE A 41 24.78 -1.92 1.31
C PHE A 41 24.25 -1.08 0.15
N LEU A 42 24.82 -1.23 -1.07
CA LEU A 42 24.38 -0.47 -2.24
C LEU A 42 22.94 -0.77 -2.66
N HIS A 43 22.45 -1.99 -2.38
CA HIS A 43 21.07 -2.37 -2.64
C HIS A 43 20.09 -1.68 -1.68
N VAL A 44 20.43 -1.58 -0.40
CA VAL A 44 19.55 -1.02 0.65
C VAL A 44 19.69 0.50 0.78
N ALA A 45 20.86 1.05 0.47
CA ALA A 45 21.16 2.48 0.60
C ALA A 45 20.27 3.34 -0.32
N PRO A 46 19.99 4.60 0.05
CA PRO A 46 19.36 5.55 -0.85
C PRO A 46 20.06 5.63 -2.19
N SER A 47 19.28 5.83 -3.27
CA SER A 47 19.82 5.92 -4.64
C SER A 47 20.98 6.93 -4.74
N ASN A 48 22.14 6.45 -5.12
CA ASN A 48 23.34 7.24 -5.32
C ASN A 48 23.91 7.01 -6.73
N THR A 49 24.97 7.73 -7.09
CA THR A 49 25.57 7.66 -8.43
C THR A 49 26.02 6.23 -8.77
N LEU A 50 26.61 5.52 -7.82
CA LEU A 50 27.14 4.18 -8.02
C LEU A 50 26.01 3.16 -8.21
N SER A 51 24.97 3.20 -7.35
CA SER A 51 23.81 2.31 -7.48
C SER A 51 23.01 2.57 -8.77
N LYS A 52 23.00 3.81 -9.29
CA LYS A 52 22.38 4.14 -10.57
C LYS A 52 23.17 3.60 -11.76
N GLN A 53 24.49 3.67 -11.70
CA GLN A 53 25.36 3.20 -12.79
C GLN A 53 25.48 1.67 -12.85
N GLN A 54 25.49 1.01 -11.70
CA GLN A 54 25.71 -0.43 -11.55
C GLN A 54 24.45 -1.19 -11.11
N GLY A 55 23.27 -0.60 -11.30
CA GLY A 55 22.00 -1.15 -10.82
C GLY A 55 21.69 -2.55 -11.30
N ALA A 56 21.99 -2.87 -12.56
CA ALA A 56 21.81 -4.20 -13.11
C ALA A 56 22.68 -5.24 -12.38
N LEU A 57 23.99 -4.94 -12.22
CA LEU A 57 24.94 -5.85 -11.57
C LEU A 57 24.57 -6.08 -10.09
N ILE A 58 24.14 -5.01 -9.38
CA ILE A 58 23.69 -5.12 -7.99
C ILE A 58 22.42 -5.98 -7.91
N SER A 59 21.46 -5.76 -8.84
CA SER A 59 20.23 -6.52 -8.90
C SER A 59 20.49 -8.00 -9.18
N ASP A 60 21.30 -8.32 -10.19
CA ASP A 60 21.63 -9.69 -10.56
C ASP A 60 22.35 -10.45 -9.45
N TYR A 61 23.16 -9.73 -8.63
CA TYR A 61 23.84 -10.31 -7.47
C TYR A 61 22.88 -10.57 -6.30
N VAL A 62 21.90 -9.69 -6.07
CA VAL A 62 21.00 -9.74 -4.88
C VAL A 62 19.83 -10.66 -5.12
N TYR A 63 19.23 -10.66 -6.32
CA TYR A 63 18.02 -11.43 -6.59
C TYR A 63 18.33 -12.82 -7.18
N PRO A 64 17.57 -13.86 -6.80
CA PRO A 64 16.54 -13.86 -5.75
C PRO A 64 17.05 -14.19 -4.34
N GLU A 65 18.32 -14.61 -4.17
CA GLU A 65 18.80 -15.28 -2.96
C GLU A 65 19.00 -14.34 -1.76
N TYR A 66 19.33 -13.07 -2.03
CA TYR A 66 19.69 -12.10 -0.98
C TYR A 66 18.71 -10.93 -0.90
N GLU A 67 17.50 -11.07 -1.45
CA GLU A 67 16.51 -10.00 -1.44
C GLU A 67 16.20 -9.51 -0.02
N GLN A 68 16.39 -8.19 0.19
CA GLN A 68 16.08 -7.52 1.45
C GLN A 68 14.79 -6.71 1.28
N ASN A 69 13.65 -7.27 1.66
CA ASN A 69 12.38 -6.57 1.61
C ASN A 69 11.97 -6.02 2.99
N TRP A 70 12.61 -4.94 3.40
CA TRP A 70 12.31 -4.25 4.66
C TRP A 70 11.01 -3.45 4.62
N LYS A 71 10.42 -3.23 3.45
CA LYS A 71 9.14 -2.50 3.29
C LYS A 71 7.98 -3.18 4.02
N LEU A 72 8.08 -4.47 4.30
CA LEU A 72 7.09 -5.19 5.08
C LEU A 72 7.05 -4.72 6.54
N PHE A 73 8.19 -4.39 7.12
CA PHE A 73 8.35 -4.01 8.53
C PHE A 73 8.43 -2.49 8.74
N ALA A 74 8.95 -1.79 7.76
CA ALA A 74 9.10 -0.33 7.78
C ALA A 74 8.68 0.24 6.41
N PRO A 75 7.38 0.24 6.09
CA PRO A 75 6.92 0.85 4.85
C PRO A 75 7.24 2.35 4.86
N ASN A 76 7.50 2.89 3.68
CA ASN A 76 7.70 4.33 3.55
C ASN A 76 6.47 5.07 4.12
N PRO A 77 6.67 6.13 4.90
CA PRO A 77 5.55 6.91 5.43
C PRO A 77 4.69 7.45 4.27
N LEU A 78 3.38 7.42 4.47
CA LEU A 78 2.44 7.97 3.51
C LEU A 78 2.63 9.48 3.45
N GLN A 79 2.88 9.99 2.27
CA GLN A 79 3.06 11.43 2.02
C GLN A 79 1.79 12.11 1.50
N GLN A 80 0.69 11.36 1.43
CA GLN A 80 -0.58 11.85 0.90
C GLN A 80 -1.74 11.33 1.75
N ASN A 81 -2.71 12.22 1.98
CA ASN A 81 -4.02 11.85 2.49
C ASN A 81 -4.96 11.63 1.30
N SER A 82 -5.74 10.57 1.34
CA SER A 82 -6.69 10.25 0.29
C SER A 82 -8.08 10.08 0.89
N ASP A 83 -8.99 10.98 0.52
CA ASP A 83 -10.37 10.97 0.96
C ASP A 83 -11.25 10.40 -0.15
N VAL A 84 -12.08 9.42 0.18
CA VAL A 84 -13.04 8.80 -0.75
C VAL A 84 -14.39 9.43 -0.52
N GLN A 85 -14.92 10.07 -1.56
CA GLN A 85 -16.19 10.77 -1.56
C GLN A 85 -17.14 10.13 -2.55
N VAL A 86 -18.43 10.16 -2.21
CA VAL A 86 -19.49 9.50 -3.01
C VAL A 86 -20.68 10.40 -3.18
N ARG A 87 -21.41 10.22 -4.29
CA ARG A 87 -22.74 10.80 -4.53
C ARG A 87 -23.62 9.83 -5.29
N ALA A 88 -24.92 10.02 -5.22
CA ALA A 88 -25.88 9.20 -5.90
C ALA A 88 -26.76 10.02 -6.86
N GLN A 89 -27.26 9.34 -7.88
CA GLN A 89 -28.41 9.78 -8.66
C GLN A 89 -29.62 8.98 -8.19
N LEU A 90 -30.59 9.69 -7.65
CA LEU A 90 -31.82 9.14 -7.11
C LEU A 90 -32.97 9.40 -8.10
N ARG A 91 -33.84 8.42 -8.27
CA ARG A 91 -35.13 8.62 -8.94
C ARG A 91 -36.17 8.81 -7.90
N THR A 92 -36.82 9.96 -7.91
CA THR A 92 -37.95 10.30 -7.04
C THR A 92 -39.23 9.61 -7.51
N GLU A 93 -40.27 9.55 -6.67
CA GLU A 93 -41.57 8.89 -6.97
C GLU A 93 -42.27 9.52 -8.18
N ASP A 94 -42.09 10.81 -8.40
CA ASP A 94 -42.58 11.54 -9.56
C ASP A 94 -41.82 11.27 -10.85
N GLY A 95 -40.80 10.41 -10.81
CA GLY A 95 -39.95 10.01 -11.93
C GLY A 95 -38.81 10.98 -12.24
N ALA A 96 -38.64 12.07 -11.47
CA ALA A 96 -37.55 13.00 -11.68
C ALA A 96 -36.21 12.38 -11.21
N ALA A 97 -35.11 12.74 -11.90
CA ALA A 97 -33.77 12.36 -11.49
C ALA A 97 -33.13 13.48 -10.63
N ARG A 98 -32.67 13.15 -9.44
CA ARG A 98 -32.01 14.06 -8.52
C ARG A 98 -30.61 13.57 -8.18
N THR A 99 -29.61 14.43 -8.32
CA THR A 99 -28.23 14.11 -7.89
C THR A 99 -27.97 14.67 -6.50
N THR A 100 -27.45 13.84 -5.59
CA THR A 100 -27.08 14.27 -4.24
C THR A 100 -25.76 15.05 -4.25
N GLY A 101 -25.48 15.76 -3.16
CA GLY A 101 -24.15 16.30 -2.91
C GLY A 101 -23.10 15.21 -2.66
N TRP A 102 -21.82 15.61 -2.67
CA TRP A 102 -20.75 14.72 -2.30
C TRP A 102 -20.72 14.47 -0.79
N THR A 103 -20.70 13.20 -0.39
CA THR A 103 -20.52 12.75 1.00
C THR A 103 -19.15 12.15 1.16
N ASP A 104 -18.39 12.60 2.15
CA ASP A 104 -17.06 12.11 2.45
C ASP A 104 -17.13 10.91 3.38
N LEU A 105 -16.88 9.71 2.85
CA LEU A 105 -16.89 8.46 3.61
C LEU A 105 -15.65 8.32 4.50
N THR A 106 -14.50 8.82 4.05
CA THR A 106 -13.27 8.79 4.84
C THR A 106 -13.41 9.65 6.09
N ALA A 107 -13.98 10.85 5.95
CA ALA A 107 -14.27 11.71 7.09
C ALA A 107 -15.30 11.10 8.05
N ARG A 108 -16.28 10.32 7.54
CA ARG A 108 -17.23 9.58 8.39
C ARG A 108 -16.53 8.51 9.23
N ASP A 109 -15.66 7.73 8.60
CA ASP A 109 -14.85 6.72 9.29
C ASP A 109 -13.94 7.38 10.35
N GLY A 110 -13.29 8.48 9.97
CA GLY A 110 -12.44 9.25 10.89
C GLY A 110 -13.19 9.72 12.14
N ARG A 111 -14.41 10.24 11.99
CA ARG A 111 -15.26 10.64 13.13
C ARG A 111 -15.68 9.47 13.99
N ALA A 112 -15.97 8.31 13.40
CA ALA A 112 -16.35 7.11 14.15
C ALA A 112 -15.18 6.47 14.92
N ILE A 113 -13.95 6.71 14.47
CA ILE A 113 -12.72 6.22 15.10
C ILE A 113 -12.23 7.19 16.18
N LEU A 114 -12.36 8.49 15.93
CA LEU A 114 -11.83 9.53 16.82
C LEU A 114 -12.44 9.43 18.22
N HIS A 115 -11.58 9.38 19.23
CA HIS A 115 -11.95 9.19 20.65
C HIS A 115 -12.69 7.88 20.98
N ASN A 116 -12.73 6.93 20.05
CA ASN A 116 -13.29 5.60 20.30
C ASN A 116 -12.19 4.64 20.74
N PRO A 117 -12.20 4.14 21.99
CA PRO A 117 -11.17 3.23 22.50
C PRO A 117 -11.23 1.83 21.86
N LEU A 118 -12.36 1.47 21.20
CA LEU A 118 -12.57 0.18 20.53
C LEU A 118 -13.18 0.40 19.14
N PRO A 119 -12.45 1.05 18.20
CA PRO A 119 -12.99 1.31 16.88
C PRO A 119 -13.10 0.01 16.08
N SER A 120 -14.14 -0.12 15.25
CA SER A 120 -14.33 -1.33 14.45
C SER A 120 -13.27 -1.45 13.35
N HIS A 121 -12.83 -2.67 13.06
CA HIS A 121 -11.92 -2.95 11.94
C HIS A 121 -12.50 -2.53 10.59
N THR A 122 -13.81 -2.57 10.43
CA THR A 122 -14.51 -2.12 9.23
C THR A 122 -14.27 -0.64 8.99
N GLN A 123 -14.47 0.20 10.00
CA GLN A 123 -14.24 1.64 9.92
C GLN A 123 -12.76 1.98 9.70
N GLN A 124 -11.85 1.24 10.31
CA GLN A 124 -10.42 1.48 10.17
C GLN A 124 -9.86 1.09 8.79
N ASN A 125 -10.37 0.03 8.16
CA ASN A 125 -9.65 -0.63 7.07
C ASN A 125 -10.48 -0.89 5.80
N GLN A 126 -11.78 -1.10 5.88
CA GLN A 126 -12.57 -1.59 4.75
C GLN A 126 -12.52 -0.66 3.53
N LEU A 127 -12.83 0.62 3.74
CA LEU A 127 -12.83 1.62 2.66
C LEU A 127 -11.42 1.84 2.11
N ARG A 128 -10.44 2.01 2.99
CA ARG A 128 -9.05 2.21 2.61
C ARG A 128 -8.50 1.06 1.76
N ARG A 129 -8.70 -0.19 2.23
CA ARG A 129 -8.24 -1.38 1.48
C ARG A 129 -9.02 -1.60 0.19
N GLY A 130 -10.33 -1.31 0.20
CA GLY A 130 -11.14 -1.36 -1.01
C GLY A 130 -10.66 -0.35 -2.06
N TRP A 131 -10.35 0.86 -1.64
CA TRP A 131 -9.84 1.90 -2.53
C TRP A 131 -8.43 1.56 -3.05
N GLU A 132 -7.55 1.06 -2.21
CA GLU A 132 -6.21 0.59 -2.58
C GLU A 132 -6.27 -0.55 -3.61
N LEU A 133 -7.18 -1.53 -3.40
CA LEU A 133 -7.42 -2.59 -4.36
C LEU A 133 -7.90 -2.02 -5.71
N PHE A 134 -8.81 -1.04 -5.70
CA PHE A 134 -9.27 -0.37 -6.90
C PHE A 134 -8.10 0.29 -7.65
N LEU A 135 -7.28 1.08 -6.97
CA LEU A 135 -6.13 1.76 -7.57
C LEU A 135 -5.14 0.78 -8.21
N ASN A 136 -4.89 -0.36 -7.57
CA ASN A 136 -3.95 -1.38 -8.03
C ASN A 136 -4.50 -2.25 -9.18
N THR A 137 -5.80 -2.17 -9.46
CA THR A 137 -6.47 -2.99 -10.47
C THR A 137 -7.09 -2.17 -11.61
N HIS A 138 -6.82 -0.87 -11.66
CA HIS A 138 -7.31 0.04 -12.70
C HIS A 138 -6.18 0.86 -13.32
N ASN A 139 -6.31 1.13 -14.60
CA ASN A 139 -5.37 2.00 -15.31
C ASN A 139 -5.66 3.50 -15.05
N ALA A 140 -4.85 4.38 -15.67
CA ALA A 140 -4.99 5.83 -15.53
C ALA A 140 -6.33 6.38 -16.07
N GLN A 141 -7.01 5.64 -16.97
CA GLN A 141 -8.31 5.99 -17.54
C GLN A 141 -9.49 5.40 -16.73
N ASN A 142 -9.23 4.89 -15.52
CA ASN A 142 -10.21 4.23 -14.64
C ASN A 142 -10.86 2.98 -15.27
N ARG A 143 -10.16 2.28 -16.17
CA ARG A 143 -10.64 1.03 -16.74
C ARG A 143 -10.12 -0.15 -15.93
N PRO A 144 -10.97 -1.13 -15.61
CA PRO A 144 -10.56 -2.33 -14.89
C PRO A 144 -9.55 -3.15 -15.70
N VAL A 145 -8.57 -3.72 -15.03
CA VAL A 145 -7.58 -4.63 -15.60
C VAL A 145 -7.92 -6.05 -15.15
N GLY A 146 -8.52 -6.83 -16.06
CA GLY A 146 -8.93 -8.21 -15.81
C GLY A 146 -10.03 -8.33 -14.75
N LEU A 147 -10.37 -9.57 -14.39
CA LEU A 147 -11.44 -9.90 -13.43
C LEU A 147 -11.28 -9.22 -12.07
N ARG A 148 -10.03 -9.05 -11.60
CA ARG A 148 -9.78 -8.39 -10.31
C ARG A 148 -10.21 -6.92 -10.32
N GLY A 149 -10.09 -6.24 -11.46
CA GLY A 149 -10.59 -4.87 -11.63
C GLY A 149 -12.11 -4.81 -11.50
N GLU A 150 -12.84 -5.67 -12.20
CA GLU A 150 -14.30 -5.75 -12.11
C GLU A 150 -14.80 -6.09 -10.69
N LEU A 151 -14.11 -7.03 -10.02
CA LEU A 151 -14.42 -7.37 -8.63
C LEU A 151 -14.16 -6.21 -7.67
N SER A 152 -13.13 -5.41 -7.89
CA SER A 152 -12.83 -4.25 -7.05
C SER A 152 -13.86 -3.13 -7.22
N GLU A 153 -14.37 -2.89 -8.43
CA GLU A 153 -15.50 -1.97 -8.66
C GLU A 153 -16.76 -2.41 -7.91
N ARG A 154 -17.10 -3.70 -8.01
CA ARG A 154 -18.24 -4.26 -7.29
C ARG A 154 -18.07 -4.14 -5.79
N TYR A 155 -16.85 -4.36 -5.29
CA TYR A 155 -16.55 -4.25 -3.86
C TYR A 155 -16.72 -2.82 -3.35
N ILE A 156 -16.18 -1.81 -4.05
CA ILE A 156 -16.39 -0.39 -3.70
C ILE A 156 -17.88 -0.04 -3.75
N ARG A 157 -18.59 -0.44 -4.81
CA ARG A 157 -20.03 -0.16 -4.96
C ARG A 157 -20.83 -0.71 -3.78
N ARG A 158 -20.56 -1.95 -3.34
CA ARG A 158 -21.20 -2.54 -2.15
C ARG A 158 -20.84 -1.81 -0.85
N ILE A 159 -19.60 -1.39 -0.67
CA ILE A 159 -19.21 -0.58 0.51
C ILE A 159 -20.00 0.72 0.55
N VAL A 160 -20.12 1.41 -0.58
CA VAL A 160 -20.86 2.67 -0.70
C VAL A 160 -22.35 2.46 -0.37
N LEU A 161 -22.97 1.48 -0.99
CA LEU A 161 -24.39 1.19 -0.77
C LEU A 161 -24.65 0.79 0.67
N PHE A 162 -23.90 -0.13 1.23
CA PHE A 162 -24.03 -0.54 2.63
C PHE A 162 -23.98 0.63 3.63
N ARG A 163 -23.21 1.67 3.31
CA ARG A 163 -23.03 2.85 4.19
C ARG A 163 -24.03 3.96 3.94
N MET A 164 -24.60 4.05 2.75
CA MET A 164 -25.35 5.22 2.30
C MET A 164 -26.79 4.92 1.93
N GLU A 165 -27.18 3.66 1.75
CA GLU A 165 -28.51 3.27 1.29
C GLU A 165 -29.60 3.87 2.16
N ASP A 166 -29.53 3.69 3.47
CA ASP A 166 -30.53 4.21 4.42
C ASP A 166 -30.69 5.73 4.36
N GLU A 167 -29.56 6.44 4.18
CA GLU A 167 -29.57 7.92 4.12
C GLU A 167 -30.18 8.39 2.80
N TRP A 168 -29.83 7.76 1.70
CA TRP A 168 -30.31 8.12 0.38
C TRP A 168 -31.78 7.73 0.18
N THR A 169 -32.18 6.56 0.64
CA THR A 169 -33.59 6.12 0.56
C THR A 169 -34.50 7.02 1.40
N ARG A 170 -34.07 7.40 2.62
CA ARG A 170 -34.79 8.37 3.45
C ARG A 170 -34.90 9.76 2.84
N SER A 171 -34.00 10.12 1.93
CA SER A 171 -34.07 11.41 1.21
C SER A 171 -35.07 11.42 0.05
N GLY A 172 -35.83 10.34 -0.15
CA GLY A 172 -36.98 10.28 -1.05
C GLY A 172 -36.68 9.86 -2.47
N GLY A 173 -36.01 8.73 -2.66
CA GLY A 173 -35.78 8.23 -4.00
C GLY A 173 -35.11 6.85 -4.05
N ARG A 174 -35.28 6.16 -5.17
CA ARG A 174 -34.56 4.92 -5.48
C ARG A 174 -33.19 5.26 -6.06
N ILE A 175 -32.15 4.60 -5.58
CA ILE A 175 -30.78 4.77 -6.07
C ILE A 175 -30.67 4.12 -7.46
N GLU A 176 -30.35 4.91 -8.48
CA GLU A 176 -30.11 4.40 -9.85
C GLU A 176 -28.63 4.24 -10.14
N GLN A 177 -27.85 5.25 -9.79
CA GLN A 177 -26.40 5.28 -10.05
C GLN A 177 -25.67 5.90 -8.87
N ILE A 178 -24.44 5.48 -8.72
CA ILE A 178 -23.51 6.11 -7.79
C ILE A 178 -22.26 6.60 -8.53
N GLN A 179 -21.66 7.64 -8.01
CA GLN A 179 -20.37 8.12 -8.48
C GLN A 179 -19.41 8.26 -7.32
N VAL A 180 -18.19 7.79 -7.50
CA VAL A 180 -17.11 7.83 -6.51
C VAL A 180 -16.01 8.75 -7.01
N ARG A 181 -15.40 9.51 -6.12
CA ARG A 181 -14.17 10.23 -6.40
C ARG A 181 -13.21 10.11 -5.22
N SER A 182 -11.92 10.23 -5.48
CA SER A 182 -10.95 10.52 -4.42
C SER A 182 -10.49 11.96 -4.50
N GLN A 183 -10.21 12.51 -3.33
CA GLN A 183 -9.48 13.75 -3.15
C GLN A 183 -8.16 13.40 -2.49
N THR A 184 -7.05 13.71 -3.14
CA THR A 184 -5.71 13.46 -2.62
C THR A 184 -5.04 14.79 -2.29
N THR A 185 -4.54 14.91 -1.07
CA THR A 185 -3.78 16.08 -0.58
C THR A 185 -2.43 15.63 -0.05
N ALA A 186 -1.38 16.39 -0.34
CA ALA A 186 -0.07 16.11 0.23
C ALA A 186 -0.06 16.36 1.74
N VAL A 187 0.64 15.50 2.46
CA VAL A 187 0.94 15.74 3.88
C VAL A 187 2.00 16.82 3.97
N ARG A 188 1.74 17.83 4.80
CA ARG A 188 2.69 18.94 4.98
C ARG A 188 4.01 18.41 5.55
N PRO A 189 5.14 18.75 4.94
CA PRO A 189 6.44 18.39 5.49
C PRO A 189 6.68 19.06 6.85
N PRO A 190 7.56 18.52 7.67
CA PRO A 190 7.88 19.10 8.97
C PRO A 190 8.45 20.53 8.83
N PRO A 191 8.31 21.40 9.84
CA PRO A 191 8.73 22.80 9.78
C PRO A 191 10.21 23.04 9.45
N TRP A 192 11.06 22.05 9.71
CA TRP A 192 12.49 22.11 9.43
C TRP A 192 12.85 21.64 8.01
N SER A 193 11.88 21.13 7.23
CA SER A 193 12.09 20.67 5.86
C SER A 193 12.06 21.86 4.90
N SER A 194 12.96 21.87 3.93
CA SER A 194 12.96 22.79 2.79
C SER A 194 12.21 22.25 1.58
N GLU A 195 11.51 21.12 1.72
CA GLU A 195 10.79 20.47 0.64
C GLU A 195 9.62 21.36 0.17
N LYS A 196 9.52 21.56 -1.15
CA LYS A 196 8.39 22.25 -1.77
C LYS A 196 7.26 21.25 -2.01
N PHE A 197 6.11 21.51 -1.44
CA PHE A 197 4.91 20.71 -1.64
C PHE A 197 3.74 21.58 -2.13
N SER A 198 2.76 20.95 -2.72
CA SER A 198 1.50 21.59 -3.12
C SER A 198 0.40 21.17 -2.15
N ASP A 199 -0.28 22.13 -1.55
CA ASP A 199 -1.46 21.90 -0.70
C ASP A 199 -2.76 21.80 -1.50
N LYS A 200 -2.69 21.94 -2.84
CA LYS A 200 -3.85 21.86 -3.73
C LYS A 200 -4.34 20.42 -3.82
N PRO A 201 -5.62 20.16 -3.56
CA PRO A 201 -6.19 18.83 -3.71
C PRO A 201 -6.23 18.41 -5.18
N VAL A 202 -5.91 17.15 -5.42
CA VAL A 202 -6.05 16.48 -6.71
C VAL A 202 -7.26 15.56 -6.66
N PHE A 203 -8.16 15.70 -7.63
CA PHE A 203 -9.36 14.85 -7.70
C PHE A 203 -9.22 13.80 -8.79
N ARG A 204 -9.57 12.56 -8.45
CA ARG A 204 -9.79 11.48 -9.41
C ARG A 204 -11.26 11.11 -9.36
N VAL A 205 -12.01 11.45 -10.40
CA VAL A 205 -13.45 11.22 -10.50
C VAL A 205 -13.69 10.00 -11.37
N LEU A 206 -14.46 9.03 -10.84
CA LEU A 206 -14.81 7.81 -11.57
C LEU A 206 -16.06 8.03 -12.43
N PRO A 207 -16.31 7.17 -13.44
CA PRO A 207 -17.56 7.18 -14.17
C PRO A 207 -18.74 6.86 -13.23
N TRP A 208 -19.95 7.15 -13.68
CA TRP A 208 -21.16 6.73 -12.99
C TRP A 208 -21.31 5.21 -13.09
N TRP A 209 -21.60 4.57 -11.98
CA TRP A 209 -21.85 3.14 -11.89
C TRP A 209 -23.32 2.88 -11.65
N GLN A 210 -23.93 2.05 -12.50
CA GLN A 210 -25.29 1.57 -12.32
C GLN A 210 -25.38 0.71 -11.06
N VAL A 211 -26.45 0.91 -10.28
CA VAL A 211 -26.78 0.06 -9.12
C VAL A 211 -27.73 -1.04 -9.58
N THR A 212 -27.33 -2.27 -9.33
CA THR A 212 -28.13 -3.46 -9.65
C THR A 212 -28.61 -4.14 -8.38
N ALA A 213 -29.64 -4.99 -8.49
CA ALA A 213 -30.15 -5.75 -7.36
C ALA A 213 -29.05 -6.58 -6.64
N ASN A 214 -28.05 -7.04 -7.39
CA ASN A 214 -26.93 -7.81 -6.85
C ASN A 214 -25.92 -6.97 -6.03
N ASP A 215 -26.01 -5.65 -6.08
CA ASP A 215 -25.14 -4.75 -5.33
C ASP A 215 -25.75 -4.38 -3.97
N LEU A 216 -27.06 -4.56 -3.80
CA LEU A 216 -27.80 -4.27 -2.57
C LEU A 216 -27.63 -5.39 -1.53
N PRO A 217 -27.69 -5.08 -0.23
CA PRO A 217 -27.70 -6.09 0.83
C PRO A 217 -28.91 -7.06 0.67
N GLU A 218 -28.72 -8.31 1.07
CA GLU A 218 -29.80 -9.29 1.11
C GLU A 218 -30.88 -8.79 2.10
N GLY A 219 -32.11 -8.53 1.59
CA GLY A 219 -33.24 -8.00 2.36
C GLY A 219 -33.69 -6.61 1.95
N ALA A 220 -32.93 -5.83 1.21
CA ALA A 220 -33.34 -4.51 0.73
C ALA A 220 -34.38 -4.56 -0.39
N ASN A 221 -34.59 -5.73 -1.02
CA ASN A 221 -35.58 -5.92 -2.09
C ASN A 221 -37.00 -6.22 -1.61
N ASN A 222 -37.28 -6.23 -0.30
CA ASN A 222 -38.57 -6.62 0.27
C ASN A 222 -39.35 -5.45 0.93
N GLN A 223 -38.98 -4.21 0.59
CA GLN A 223 -39.75 -3.03 1.05
C GLN A 223 -40.31 -2.25 -0.14
#